data_bb84f256c6da411ded8fc7c2886e2656
#
_entry.id   bb84f256c6da411ded8fc7c2886e2656
#
_cell.length_a   1.000
_cell.length_b   1.000
_cell.length_c   1.000
_cell.angle_alpha   90.00
_cell.angle_beta   90.00
_cell.angle_gamma   90.00
#
_symmetry.space_group_name_H-M   'P 1'
#
loop_
_entity.id
_entity.type
_entity.pdbx_description
1 polymer ?
#
loop_
_entity_poly.entity_id
_entity_poly.type
_entity_poly.pdbx_seq_one_letter_code
_entity_poly.pdbx_strand_id
1 'polypeptide(L)'
;MSRISLSWVVVLGLLSAIGPLCTDFYLPALPEITQQLSATGTQTQLSLTAALIGLGLGQLFFGPLSDRIGRKKPLALSLLLFIFSSAMCAITYDIHMLIAWRFLQGFAGAGGSVLSRSIARDKYQGTLLTQFFALLMTVNGIAPVLSPVLGGWIITAFDWRILFWAMAAIGIILLLLSLTVLHETLPVKSAASVTQQQDEAPVLKNRRFMRYCLIQAFMMAGLFSYIGSSSFVIQSEYAMSAMQFSLLFGLNGIGLIIAALIFSRLARRFSAEALLRGGQLLAVTFAAITLLFAWLPLPTLALVGLFFTVSMMSGISTVAGAEAMNAINARQSGTASALMGTLMFVFGGIAAPLAGLGGETMLKMSFAMSLCYLAALLIGLKKPRPIA
;
A
#
# COMPACT_ATOMS: atom_id res chain seq x y z
N MET A 1 -6.56 27.47 22.13
CA MET A 1 -6.71 26.07 21.62
C MET A 1 -6.36 26.09 20.13
N SER A 2 -5.27 25.48 19.72
CA SER A 2 -4.90 25.37 18.30
C SER A 2 -5.90 24.44 17.60
N ARG A 3 -6.64 24.99 16.64
CA ARG A 3 -7.55 24.19 15.79
C ARG A 3 -6.74 23.49 14.71
N ILE A 4 -7.18 22.29 14.33
CA ILE A 4 -6.61 21.60 13.15
C ILE A 4 -6.88 22.47 11.92
N SER A 5 -5.82 22.88 11.21
CA SER A 5 -5.93 23.68 10.00
C SER A 5 -6.42 22.78 8.85
N LEU A 6 -7.54 23.12 8.24
CA LEU A 6 -8.11 22.37 7.12
C LEU A 6 -7.14 22.29 5.93
N SER A 7 -6.42 23.35 5.63
CA SER A 7 -5.40 23.40 4.56
C SER A 7 -4.29 22.37 4.78
N TRP A 8 -3.83 22.20 6.03
CA TRP A 8 -2.84 21.18 6.37
C TRP A 8 -3.39 19.77 6.24
N VAL A 9 -4.63 19.53 6.66
CA VAL A 9 -5.30 18.23 6.50
C VAL A 9 -5.38 17.84 5.03
N VAL A 10 -5.81 18.78 4.18
CA VAL A 10 -5.95 18.54 2.75
C VAL A 10 -4.58 18.25 2.12
N VAL A 11 -3.59 19.10 2.35
CA VAL A 11 -2.26 18.91 1.73
C VAL A 11 -1.60 17.62 2.20
N LEU A 12 -1.55 17.37 3.51
CA LEU A 12 -0.91 16.16 4.05
C LEU A 12 -1.73 14.88 3.72
N GLY A 13 -3.06 14.99 3.65
CA GLY A 13 -3.93 13.92 3.19
C GLY A 13 -3.65 13.52 1.74
N LEU A 14 -3.60 14.50 0.84
CA LEU A 14 -3.30 14.27 -0.58
C LEU A 14 -1.86 13.75 -0.77
N LEU A 15 -0.88 14.25 -0.01
CA LEU A 15 0.50 13.72 0.00
C LEU A 15 0.53 12.25 0.42
N SER A 16 -0.27 11.85 1.42
CA SER A 16 -0.34 10.46 1.87
C SER A 16 -1.01 9.54 0.83
N ALA A 17 -1.89 10.07 0.00
CA ALA A 17 -2.59 9.34 -1.07
C ALA A 17 -1.72 9.07 -2.31
N ILE A 18 -0.51 9.66 -2.43
CA ILE A 18 0.40 9.40 -3.56
C ILE A 18 0.72 7.90 -3.71
N GLY A 19 0.84 7.16 -2.59
CA GLY A 19 1.07 5.72 -2.61
C GLY A 19 -0.01 4.97 -3.41
N PRO A 20 -1.28 5.00 -2.98
CA PRO A 20 -2.40 4.45 -3.73
C PRO A 20 -2.54 4.97 -5.16
N LEU A 21 -2.27 6.26 -5.41
CA LEU A 21 -2.24 6.79 -6.77
C LEU A 21 -1.18 6.12 -7.63
N CYS A 22 0.03 5.91 -7.10
CA CYS A 22 1.09 5.20 -7.82
C CYS A 22 0.71 3.76 -8.16
N THR A 23 -0.02 3.06 -7.29
CA THR A 23 -0.30 1.63 -7.45
C THR A 23 -1.59 1.35 -8.19
N ASP A 24 -2.67 2.08 -7.86
CA ASP A 24 -4.02 1.67 -8.20
C ASP A 24 -4.63 2.46 -9.37
N PHE A 25 -4.15 3.68 -9.61
CA PHE A 25 -4.75 4.59 -10.60
C PHE A 25 -4.60 4.11 -12.05
N TYR A 26 -3.52 3.38 -12.36
CA TYR A 26 -3.25 2.88 -13.72
C TYR A 26 -3.64 1.41 -13.93
N LEU A 27 -4.10 0.71 -12.89
CA LEU A 27 -4.48 -0.71 -12.98
C LEU A 27 -5.48 -1.01 -14.10
N PRO A 28 -6.51 -0.18 -14.33
CA PRO A 28 -7.46 -0.42 -15.43
C PRO A 28 -6.79 -0.43 -16.80
N ALA A 29 -5.65 0.26 -16.95
CA ALA A 29 -4.92 0.38 -18.22
C ALA A 29 -3.91 -0.76 -18.48
N LEU A 30 -3.67 -1.67 -17.53
CA LEU A 30 -2.65 -2.72 -17.68
C LEU A 30 -2.80 -3.55 -18.97
N PRO A 31 -4.00 -4.03 -19.37
CA PRO A 31 -4.15 -4.78 -20.60
C PRO A 31 -3.83 -3.95 -21.85
N GLU A 32 -4.21 -2.67 -21.88
CA GLU A 32 -3.90 -1.74 -22.97
C GLU A 32 -2.39 -1.48 -23.08
N ILE A 33 -1.72 -1.23 -21.95
CA ILE A 33 -0.25 -1.06 -21.88
C ILE A 33 0.45 -2.29 -22.45
N THR A 34 -0.02 -3.50 -22.06
CA THR A 34 0.52 -4.77 -22.53
C THR A 34 0.46 -4.86 -24.06
N GLN A 35 -0.67 -4.51 -24.65
CA GLN A 35 -0.86 -4.55 -26.09
C GLN A 35 -0.03 -3.48 -26.82
N GLN A 36 -0.09 -2.23 -26.37
CA GLN A 36 0.58 -1.12 -27.04
C GLN A 36 2.12 -1.18 -26.95
N LEU A 37 2.67 -1.73 -25.84
CA LEU A 37 4.12 -1.91 -25.68
C LEU A 37 4.61 -3.28 -26.14
N SER A 38 3.74 -4.10 -26.78
CA SER A 38 4.06 -5.46 -27.22
C SER A 38 4.72 -6.31 -26.13
N ALA A 39 4.26 -6.15 -24.89
CA ALA A 39 4.78 -6.80 -23.70
C ALA A 39 3.97 -8.05 -23.34
N THR A 40 4.50 -8.86 -22.42
CA THR A 40 3.73 -9.88 -21.74
C THR A 40 3.02 -9.29 -20.50
N GLY A 41 1.90 -9.89 -20.06
CA GLY A 41 1.23 -9.46 -18.84
C GLY A 41 2.18 -9.48 -17.63
N THR A 42 3.03 -10.50 -17.50
CA THR A 42 4.06 -10.56 -16.46
C THR A 42 5.04 -9.38 -16.51
N GLN A 43 5.49 -8.95 -17.70
CA GLN A 43 6.35 -7.77 -17.85
C GLN A 43 5.61 -6.50 -17.42
N THR A 44 4.32 -6.38 -17.77
CA THR A 44 3.52 -5.23 -17.34
C THR A 44 3.31 -5.23 -15.83
N GLN A 45 3.10 -6.39 -15.20
CA GLN A 45 3.04 -6.52 -13.74
C GLN A 45 4.36 -6.14 -13.06
N LEU A 46 5.52 -6.38 -13.70
CA LEU A 46 6.80 -5.92 -13.18
C LEU A 46 6.87 -4.39 -13.06
N SER A 47 6.10 -3.62 -13.82
CA SER A 47 6.00 -2.18 -13.64
C SER A 47 5.32 -1.80 -12.32
N LEU A 48 4.32 -2.57 -11.88
CA LEU A 48 3.72 -2.43 -10.55
C LEU A 48 4.72 -2.83 -9.46
N THR A 49 5.37 -3.97 -9.62
CA THR A 49 6.42 -4.45 -8.71
C THR A 49 7.51 -3.41 -8.51
N ALA A 50 8.01 -2.84 -9.59
CA ALA A 50 9.04 -1.80 -9.55
C ALA A 50 8.59 -0.58 -8.75
N ALA A 51 7.35 -0.12 -8.93
CA ALA A 51 6.78 0.97 -8.15
C ALA A 51 6.65 0.62 -6.67
N LEU A 52 6.23 -0.61 -6.32
CA LEU A 52 6.10 -1.07 -4.93
C LEU A 52 7.44 -1.17 -4.23
N ILE A 53 8.45 -1.72 -4.89
CA ILE A 53 9.83 -1.78 -4.37
C ILE A 53 10.36 -0.36 -4.20
N GLY A 54 10.13 0.51 -5.19
CA GLY A 54 10.46 1.93 -5.11
C GLY A 54 9.82 2.59 -3.89
N LEU A 55 8.51 2.40 -3.67
CA LEU A 55 7.78 2.90 -2.50
C LEU A 55 8.39 2.40 -1.17
N GLY A 56 8.75 1.13 -1.10
CA GLY A 56 9.37 0.56 0.09
C GLY A 56 10.74 1.18 0.38
N LEU A 57 11.63 1.21 -0.62
CA LEU A 57 12.98 1.76 -0.48
C LEU A 57 12.97 3.28 -0.26
N GLY A 58 12.08 4.00 -0.94
CA GLY A 58 11.94 5.44 -0.79
C GLY A 58 11.53 5.85 0.65
N GLN A 59 10.72 5.04 1.34
CA GLN A 59 10.38 5.28 2.75
C GLN A 59 11.64 5.25 3.64
N LEU A 60 12.53 4.28 3.42
CA LEU A 60 13.79 4.15 4.15
C LEU A 60 14.77 5.29 3.85
N PHE A 61 14.67 5.90 2.67
CA PHE A 61 15.54 7.00 2.25
C PHE A 61 15.01 8.36 2.71
N PHE A 62 13.77 8.73 2.37
CA PHE A 62 13.24 10.07 2.62
C PHE A 62 12.95 10.32 4.10
N GLY A 63 12.60 9.29 4.88
CA GLY A 63 12.39 9.43 6.32
C GLY A 63 13.63 9.98 7.03
N PRO A 64 14.74 9.22 7.08
CA PRO A 64 15.98 9.65 7.73
C PRO A 64 16.60 10.90 7.10
N LEU A 65 16.50 11.09 5.79
CA LEU A 65 16.98 12.29 5.12
C LEU A 65 16.27 13.53 5.67
N SER A 66 14.95 13.46 5.84
CA SER A 66 14.16 14.57 6.36
C SER A 66 14.43 14.90 7.83
N ASP A 67 14.87 13.91 8.61
CA ASP A 67 15.29 14.10 10.00
C ASP A 67 16.63 14.86 10.11
N ARG A 68 17.43 14.86 9.03
CA ARG A 68 18.74 15.50 8.99
C ARG A 68 18.71 16.91 8.42
N ILE A 69 18.02 17.11 7.30
CA ILE A 69 18.10 18.37 6.52
C ILE A 69 16.79 19.20 6.53
N GLY A 70 15.80 18.79 7.34
CA GLY A 70 14.49 19.42 7.41
C GLY A 70 13.45 18.72 6.54
N ARG A 71 12.16 19.01 6.76
CA ARG A 71 11.03 18.34 6.10
C ARG A 71 10.79 18.85 4.68
N LYS A 72 10.89 20.16 4.47
CA LYS A 72 10.51 20.82 3.19
C LYS A 72 11.41 20.43 2.02
N LYS A 73 12.74 20.40 2.22
CA LYS A 73 13.69 20.11 1.11
C LYS A 73 13.53 18.70 0.55
N PRO A 74 13.53 17.62 1.38
CA PRO A 74 13.29 16.26 0.88
C PRO A 74 11.89 16.08 0.27
N LEU A 75 10.86 16.76 0.81
CA LEU A 75 9.52 16.71 0.25
C LEU A 75 9.50 17.35 -1.15
N ALA A 76 10.07 18.52 -1.33
CA ALA A 76 10.16 19.17 -2.64
C ALA A 76 10.95 18.32 -3.65
N LEU A 77 12.09 17.75 -3.22
CA LEU A 77 12.87 16.84 -4.07
C LEU A 77 12.06 15.61 -4.48
N SER A 78 11.35 14.97 -3.55
CA SER A 78 10.53 13.80 -3.85
C SER A 78 9.41 14.13 -4.84
N LEU A 79 8.74 15.27 -4.67
CA LEU A 79 7.68 15.70 -5.59
C LEU A 79 8.22 16.06 -6.98
N LEU A 80 9.38 16.70 -7.08
CA LEU A 80 10.03 16.97 -8.37
C LEU A 80 10.41 15.68 -9.10
N LEU A 81 10.97 14.70 -8.38
CA LEU A 81 11.27 13.38 -8.93
C LEU A 81 10.00 12.63 -9.34
N PHE A 82 8.91 12.78 -8.57
CA PHE A 82 7.61 12.18 -8.90
C PHE A 82 7.01 12.76 -10.17
N ILE A 83 7.06 14.09 -10.34
CA ILE A 83 6.61 14.79 -11.54
C ILE A 83 7.42 14.32 -12.75
N PHE A 84 8.75 14.34 -12.63
CA PHE A 84 9.65 13.94 -13.70
C PHE A 84 9.43 12.49 -14.12
N SER A 85 9.43 11.55 -13.17
CA SER A 85 9.24 10.12 -13.47
C SER A 85 7.85 9.82 -14.02
N SER A 86 6.80 10.53 -13.56
CA SER A 86 5.45 10.41 -14.13
C SER A 86 5.41 10.87 -15.59
N ALA A 87 6.03 12.01 -15.92
CA ALA A 87 6.15 12.48 -17.28
C ALA A 87 6.93 11.49 -18.16
N MET A 88 8.01 10.92 -17.64
CA MET A 88 8.79 9.90 -18.36
C MET A 88 8.00 8.60 -18.59
N CYS A 89 7.17 8.18 -17.65
CA CYS A 89 6.23 7.07 -17.85
C CYS A 89 5.26 7.36 -18.99
N ALA A 90 4.74 8.60 -19.09
CA ALA A 90 3.77 9.00 -20.10
C ALA A 90 4.34 8.99 -21.52
N ILE A 91 5.63 9.30 -21.71
CA ILE A 91 6.26 9.42 -23.04
C ILE A 91 7.02 8.18 -23.47
N THR A 92 7.05 7.11 -22.66
CA THR A 92 7.80 5.90 -23.00
C THR A 92 7.06 5.01 -24.00
N TYR A 93 7.82 4.32 -24.85
CA TYR A 93 7.35 3.34 -25.83
C TYR A 93 7.97 1.94 -25.62
N ASP A 94 8.68 1.75 -24.54
CA ASP A 94 9.35 0.50 -24.18
C ASP A 94 8.99 0.06 -22.78
N ILE A 95 8.68 -1.24 -22.60
CA ILE A 95 8.24 -1.79 -21.31
C ILE A 95 9.35 -1.74 -20.26
N HIS A 96 10.60 -1.95 -20.63
CA HIS A 96 11.72 -1.94 -19.69
C HIS A 96 11.98 -0.53 -19.17
N MET A 97 11.86 0.47 -20.04
CA MET A 97 11.90 1.87 -19.66
C MET A 97 10.72 2.24 -18.75
N LEU A 98 9.51 1.75 -19.07
CA LEU A 98 8.37 1.95 -18.19
C LEU A 98 8.65 1.39 -16.78
N ILE A 99 9.18 0.16 -16.68
CA ILE A 99 9.53 -0.47 -15.40
C ILE A 99 10.53 0.39 -14.62
N ALA A 100 11.57 0.90 -15.29
CA ALA A 100 12.58 1.75 -14.66
C ALA A 100 11.98 3.07 -14.13
N TRP A 101 11.16 3.75 -14.94
CA TRP A 101 10.51 4.98 -14.51
C TRP A 101 9.47 4.76 -13.42
N ARG A 102 8.77 3.63 -13.44
CA ARG A 102 7.85 3.23 -12.39
C ARG A 102 8.55 3.00 -11.04
N PHE A 103 9.75 2.39 -11.05
CA PHE A 103 10.58 2.30 -9.85
C PHE A 103 10.89 3.70 -9.28
N LEU A 104 11.37 4.61 -10.13
CA LEU A 104 11.70 5.98 -9.70
C LEU A 104 10.46 6.74 -9.22
N GLN A 105 9.31 6.55 -9.89
CA GLN A 105 8.03 7.15 -9.50
C GLN A 105 7.57 6.67 -8.13
N GLY A 106 7.65 5.36 -7.86
CA GLY A 106 7.33 4.79 -6.56
C GLY A 106 8.29 5.29 -5.48
N PHE A 107 9.60 5.26 -5.75
CA PHE A 107 10.63 5.78 -4.85
C PHE A 107 10.36 7.24 -4.46
N ALA A 108 10.05 8.06 -5.44
CA ALA A 108 9.71 9.47 -5.23
C ALA A 108 8.39 9.63 -4.46
N GLY A 109 7.33 8.90 -4.83
CA GLY A 109 6.02 8.95 -4.15
C GLY A 109 6.08 8.57 -2.68
N ALA A 110 7.04 7.74 -2.28
CA ALA A 110 7.28 7.39 -0.88
C ALA A 110 7.57 8.62 0.01
N GLY A 111 8.24 9.64 -0.55
CA GLY A 111 8.54 10.89 0.19
C GLY A 111 7.26 11.59 0.65
N GLY A 112 6.27 11.75 -0.22
CA GLY A 112 4.97 12.31 0.14
C GLY A 112 4.29 11.53 1.26
N SER A 113 4.23 10.20 1.13
CA SER A 113 3.58 9.33 2.12
C SER A 113 4.26 9.33 3.49
N VAL A 114 5.60 9.34 3.55
CA VAL A 114 6.34 9.33 4.82
C VAL A 114 6.34 10.71 5.47
N LEU A 115 6.63 11.74 4.69
CA LEU A 115 6.79 13.10 5.23
C LEU A 115 5.44 13.70 5.67
N SER A 116 4.33 13.32 5.05
CA SER A 116 3.00 13.71 5.54
C SER A 116 2.77 13.33 7.01
N ARG A 117 3.18 12.11 7.38
CA ARG A 117 3.08 11.61 8.76
C ARG A 117 4.08 12.28 9.70
N SER A 118 5.31 12.48 9.24
CA SER A 118 6.36 13.14 10.04
C SER A 118 6.03 14.60 10.33
N ILE A 119 5.59 15.35 9.31
CA ILE A 119 5.16 16.75 9.43
C ILE A 119 3.95 16.87 10.37
N ALA A 120 2.97 15.97 10.26
CA ALA A 120 1.82 15.94 11.15
C ALA A 120 2.24 15.75 12.62
N ARG A 121 3.16 14.83 12.89
CA ARG A 121 3.70 14.56 14.22
C ARG A 121 4.52 15.71 14.79
N ASP A 122 5.25 16.43 13.94
CA ASP A 122 6.04 17.58 14.36
C ASP A 122 5.13 18.76 14.75
N LYS A 123 3.96 18.91 14.09
CA LYS A 123 3.04 20.04 14.29
C LYS A 123 2.00 19.80 15.37
N TYR A 124 1.47 18.59 15.49
CA TYR A 124 0.36 18.26 16.38
C TYR A 124 0.81 17.25 17.46
N GLN A 125 0.24 17.39 18.66
CA GLN A 125 0.53 16.52 19.80
C GLN A 125 -0.76 16.06 20.51
N GLY A 126 -0.68 14.99 21.27
CA GLY A 126 -1.79 14.48 22.08
C GLY A 126 -3.04 14.16 21.23
N THR A 127 -4.19 14.60 21.72
CA THR A 127 -5.50 14.35 21.08
C THR A 127 -5.61 14.93 19.66
N LEU A 128 -4.98 16.09 19.39
CA LEU A 128 -4.99 16.70 18.06
C LEU A 128 -4.24 15.84 17.04
N LEU A 129 -3.11 15.26 17.43
CA LEU A 129 -2.35 14.34 16.59
C LEU A 129 -3.19 13.09 16.28
N THR A 130 -3.85 12.52 17.29
CA THR A 130 -4.74 11.34 17.09
C THR A 130 -5.87 11.66 16.12
N GLN A 131 -6.51 12.81 16.26
CA GLN A 131 -7.57 13.24 15.34
C GLN A 131 -7.04 13.45 13.91
N PHE A 132 -5.85 14.05 13.79
CA PHE A 132 -5.21 14.26 12.49
C PHE A 132 -4.86 12.93 11.80
N PHE A 133 -4.29 11.98 12.53
CA PHE A 133 -4.02 10.64 11.97
C PHE A 133 -5.29 9.90 11.59
N ALA A 134 -6.40 10.05 12.33
CA ALA A 134 -7.69 9.48 11.94
C ALA A 134 -8.17 10.03 10.59
N LEU A 135 -7.99 11.34 10.34
CA LEU A 135 -8.30 11.94 9.04
C LEU A 135 -7.37 11.42 7.92
N LEU A 136 -6.06 11.29 8.18
CA LEU A 136 -5.13 10.69 7.21
C LEU A 136 -5.51 9.24 6.88
N MET A 137 -5.92 8.45 7.87
CA MET A 137 -6.37 7.07 7.66
C MET A 137 -7.65 7.01 6.83
N THR A 138 -8.57 7.98 7.00
CA THR A 138 -9.77 8.09 6.16
C THR A 138 -9.38 8.33 4.69
N VAL A 139 -8.46 9.26 4.43
CA VAL A 139 -7.97 9.53 3.06
C VAL A 139 -7.29 8.30 2.47
N ASN A 140 -6.42 7.63 3.23
CA ASN A 140 -5.74 6.40 2.80
C ASN A 140 -6.71 5.22 2.57
N GLY A 141 -7.84 5.18 3.26
CA GLY A 141 -8.89 4.17 3.02
C GLY A 141 -9.72 4.46 1.77
N ILE A 142 -9.98 5.73 1.47
CA ILE A 142 -10.78 6.14 0.31
C ILE A 142 -9.95 6.14 -0.98
N ALA A 143 -8.66 6.49 -0.92
CA ALA A 143 -7.79 6.61 -2.10
C ALA A 143 -7.72 5.33 -2.96
N PRO A 144 -7.55 4.11 -2.41
CA PRO A 144 -7.57 2.88 -3.20
C PRO A 144 -8.92 2.57 -3.85
N VAL A 145 -10.02 3.09 -3.30
CA VAL A 145 -11.36 2.94 -3.89
C VAL A 145 -11.54 3.89 -5.07
N LEU A 146 -11.16 5.15 -4.89
CA LEU A 146 -11.35 6.19 -5.91
C LEU A 146 -10.32 6.10 -7.05
N SER A 147 -9.07 5.74 -6.77
CA SER A 147 -7.99 5.75 -7.76
C SER A 147 -8.32 4.92 -9.00
N PRO A 148 -8.67 3.62 -8.92
CA PRO A 148 -8.97 2.84 -10.12
C PRO A 148 -10.28 3.25 -10.79
N VAL A 149 -11.26 3.78 -10.04
CA VAL A 149 -12.51 4.29 -10.62
C VAL A 149 -12.24 5.51 -11.50
N LEU A 150 -11.45 6.46 -11.00
CA LEU A 150 -11.02 7.63 -11.78
C LEU A 150 -10.13 7.21 -12.96
N GLY A 151 -9.21 6.26 -12.75
CA GLY A 151 -8.38 5.71 -13.81
C GLY A 151 -9.19 5.03 -14.90
N GLY A 152 -10.15 4.18 -14.53
CA GLY A 152 -11.06 3.52 -15.46
C GLY A 152 -11.91 4.50 -16.27
N TRP A 153 -12.39 5.56 -15.63
CA TRP A 153 -13.13 6.63 -16.33
C TRP A 153 -12.26 7.34 -17.38
N ILE A 154 -11.02 7.67 -17.05
CA ILE A 154 -10.10 8.35 -17.97
C ILE A 154 -9.81 7.48 -19.19
N ILE A 155 -9.50 6.19 -19.04
CA ILE A 155 -9.15 5.31 -20.16
C ILE A 155 -10.34 4.89 -21.03
N THR A 156 -11.59 5.21 -20.64
CA THR A 156 -12.74 5.06 -21.55
C THR A 156 -12.73 6.07 -22.69
N ALA A 157 -12.06 7.20 -22.50
CA ALA A 157 -12.04 8.31 -23.45
C ALA A 157 -10.63 8.66 -23.96
N PHE A 158 -9.58 8.26 -23.27
CA PHE A 158 -8.20 8.66 -23.54
C PHE A 158 -7.24 7.48 -23.45
N ASP A 159 -6.08 7.60 -24.10
CA ASP A 159 -4.95 6.68 -24.02
C ASP A 159 -4.41 6.61 -22.57
N TRP A 160 -3.87 5.45 -22.18
CA TRP A 160 -3.31 5.20 -20.84
C TRP A 160 -2.22 6.20 -20.42
N ARG A 161 -1.53 6.83 -21.35
CA ARG A 161 -0.50 7.84 -21.07
C ARG A 161 -1.05 9.06 -20.35
N ILE A 162 -2.33 9.37 -20.55
CA ILE A 162 -3.01 10.47 -19.85
C ILE A 162 -3.05 10.23 -18.33
N LEU A 163 -3.10 8.99 -17.88
CA LEU A 163 -3.03 8.67 -16.44
C LEU A 163 -1.72 9.15 -15.81
N PHE A 164 -0.60 8.96 -16.52
CA PHE A 164 0.70 9.40 -16.03
C PHE A 164 0.87 10.93 -16.14
N TRP A 165 0.32 11.57 -17.18
CA TRP A 165 0.23 13.02 -17.23
C TRP A 165 -0.64 13.60 -16.10
N ALA A 166 -1.75 12.96 -15.78
CA ALA A 166 -2.58 13.34 -14.62
C ALA A 166 -1.81 13.21 -13.30
N MET A 167 -1.03 12.13 -13.12
CA MET A 167 -0.16 11.99 -11.95
C MET A 167 0.91 13.08 -11.88
N ALA A 168 1.51 13.46 -13.01
CA ALA A 168 2.46 14.57 -13.08
C ALA A 168 1.79 15.90 -12.69
N ALA A 169 0.58 16.17 -13.21
CA ALA A 169 -0.19 17.37 -12.85
C ALA A 169 -0.55 17.40 -11.35
N ILE A 170 -0.99 16.27 -10.77
CA ILE A 170 -1.22 16.13 -9.33
C ILE A 170 0.08 16.41 -8.56
N GLY A 171 1.22 15.89 -9.02
CA GLY A 171 2.53 16.17 -8.44
C GLY A 171 2.87 17.66 -8.42
N ILE A 172 2.61 18.38 -9.53
CA ILE A 172 2.81 19.83 -9.63
C ILE A 172 1.92 20.58 -8.62
N ILE A 173 0.63 20.24 -8.57
CA ILE A 173 -0.32 20.82 -7.62
C ILE A 173 0.16 20.60 -6.17
N LEU A 174 0.57 19.38 -5.84
CA LEU A 174 1.05 19.05 -4.50
C LEU A 174 2.37 19.76 -4.15
N LEU A 175 3.26 19.95 -5.13
CA LEU A 175 4.49 20.72 -4.94
C LEU A 175 4.15 22.17 -4.61
N LEU A 176 3.30 22.81 -5.41
CA LEU A 176 2.87 24.20 -5.19
C LEU A 176 2.17 24.38 -3.83
N LEU A 177 1.24 23.49 -3.49
CA LEU A 177 0.57 23.51 -2.20
C LEU A 177 1.54 23.27 -1.04
N SER A 178 2.49 22.37 -1.20
CA SER A 178 3.50 22.10 -0.17
C SER A 178 4.42 23.31 0.06
N LEU A 179 4.80 24.02 -0.99
CA LEU A 179 5.66 25.21 -0.89
C LEU A 179 4.93 26.39 -0.26
N THR A 180 3.64 26.56 -0.53
CA THR A 180 2.84 27.71 -0.06
C THR A 180 2.21 27.48 1.31
N VAL A 181 1.68 26.28 1.59
CA VAL A 181 0.93 25.98 2.82
C VAL A 181 1.81 25.46 3.95
N LEU A 182 2.80 24.60 3.62
CA LEU A 182 3.62 23.95 4.63
C LEU A 182 4.84 24.83 4.99
N HIS A 183 5.08 24.94 6.30
CA HIS A 183 6.29 25.56 6.84
C HIS A 183 7.27 24.46 7.29
N GLU A 184 8.55 24.82 7.48
CA GLU A 184 9.50 23.89 8.08
C GLU A 184 9.07 23.55 9.51
N THR A 185 8.97 22.26 9.80
CA THR A 185 8.45 21.78 11.09
C THR A 185 9.50 21.05 11.92
N LEU A 186 10.68 20.77 11.33
CA LEU A 186 11.72 20.11 12.09
C LEU A 186 12.19 21.06 13.21
N PRO A 187 12.08 20.67 14.50
CA PRO A 187 12.60 21.48 15.60
C PRO A 187 14.10 21.72 15.43
N VAL A 188 14.57 22.95 15.67
CA VAL A 188 16.01 23.22 15.73
C VAL A 188 16.60 22.34 16.84
N LYS A 189 17.37 21.32 16.45
CA LYS A 189 17.99 20.41 17.41
C LYS A 189 18.94 21.18 18.29
N SER A 190 18.67 21.25 19.58
CA SER A 190 19.69 21.55 20.58
C SER A 190 20.76 20.45 20.46
N ALA A 191 22.03 20.85 20.38
CA ALA A 191 23.18 19.95 20.18
C ALA A 191 23.33 18.83 21.24
N ALA A 192 22.53 18.87 22.30
CA ALA A 192 22.55 17.91 23.43
C ALA A 192 21.81 16.58 23.19
N SER A 193 21.04 16.42 22.08
CA SER A 193 20.20 15.23 21.88
C SER A 193 20.81 14.14 21.00
N VAL A 194 22.05 14.27 20.58
CA VAL A 194 22.75 13.32 19.67
C VAL A 194 23.43 12.15 20.44
N THR A 195 23.51 12.20 21.77
CA THR A 195 24.40 11.32 22.53
C THR A 195 23.70 10.26 23.38
N GLN A 196 22.58 9.67 22.94
CA GLN A 196 22.04 8.48 23.62
C GLN A 196 21.54 7.44 22.61
N GLN A 197 22.46 6.95 21.79
CA GLN A 197 22.32 5.61 21.19
C GLN A 197 22.90 4.62 22.20
N GLN A 198 22.13 4.28 23.22
CA GLN A 198 22.45 3.16 24.10
C GLN A 198 21.72 1.90 23.63
N ASP A 199 22.50 0.85 23.40
CA ASP A 199 22.27 -0.60 23.38
C ASP A 199 20.81 -1.13 23.50
N GLU A 200 19.89 -0.65 22.65
CA GLU A 200 18.60 -1.34 22.47
C GLU A 200 18.80 -2.46 21.42
N ALA A 201 18.36 -3.68 21.77
CA ALA A 201 18.41 -4.80 20.83
C ALA A 201 17.74 -4.43 19.50
N PRO A 202 18.34 -4.75 18.35
CA PRO A 202 17.78 -4.41 17.04
C PRO A 202 16.33 -4.91 16.94
N VAL A 203 15.42 -4.08 16.41
CA VAL A 203 13.99 -4.40 16.19
C VAL A 203 13.81 -5.75 15.51
N LEU A 204 14.72 -6.10 14.59
CA LEU A 204 14.76 -7.39 13.88
C LEU A 204 14.94 -8.62 14.80
N LYS A 205 15.52 -8.46 15.99
CA LYS A 205 15.69 -9.55 16.96
C LYS A 205 14.45 -9.80 17.80
N ASN A 206 13.47 -8.87 17.81
CA ASN A 206 12.23 -9.05 18.52
C ASN A 206 11.32 -10.04 17.78
N ARG A 207 11.31 -11.30 18.26
CA ARG A 207 10.54 -12.39 17.63
C ARG A 207 9.04 -12.14 17.59
N ARG A 208 8.47 -11.46 18.61
CA ARG A 208 7.04 -11.15 18.66
C ARG A 208 6.70 -10.11 17.59
N PHE A 209 7.48 -9.06 17.50
CA PHE A 209 7.36 -8.05 16.44
C PHE A 209 7.45 -8.68 15.06
N MET A 210 8.52 -9.44 14.78
CA MET A 210 8.75 -10.07 13.47
C MET A 210 7.64 -11.05 13.09
N ARG A 211 7.08 -11.79 14.04
CA ARG A 211 5.93 -12.67 13.78
C ARG A 211 4.74 -11.90 13.22
N TYR A 212 4.34 -10.80 13.86
CA TYR A 212 3.21 -9.99 13.40
C TYR A 212 3.52 -9.25 12.10
N CYS A 213 4.75 -8.78 11.91
CA CYS A 213 5.19 -8.19 10.65
C CYS A 213 5.12 -9.20 9.50
N LEU A 214 5.54 -10.45 9.71
CA LEU A 214 5.47 -11.49 8.68
C LEU A 214 4.03 -11.88 8.37
N ILE A 215 3.14 -11.98 9.35
CA ILE A 215 1.70 -12.18 9.11
C ILE A 215 1.19 -11.07 8.19
N GLN A 216 1.48 -9.81 8.52
CA GLN A 216 1.04 -8.66 7.74
C GLN A 216 1.66 -8.65 6.34
N ALA A 217 2.94 -8.99 6.20
CA ALA A 217 3.64 -9.06 4.93
C ALA A 217 3.04 -10.13 4.00
N PHE A 218 2.70 -11.33 4.52
CA PHE A 218 2.06 -12.37 3.72
C PHE A 218 0.60 -12.05 3.38
N MET A 219 -0.15 -11.41 4.28
CA MET A 219 -1.49 -10.91 3.95
C MET A 219 -1.44 -9.86 2.84
N MET A 220 -0.44 -8.97 2.89
CA MET A 220 -0.21 -7.97 1.84
C MET A 220 0.27 -8.62 0.54
N ALA A 221 1.10 -9.65 0.59
CA ALA A 221 1.51 -10.42 -0.59
C ALA A 221 0.29 -11.00 -1.33
N GLY A 222 -0.67 -11.58 -0.60
CA GLY A 222 -1.93 -12.04 -1.19
C GLY A 222 -2.75 -10.90 -1.81
N LEU A 223 -2.83 -9.74 -1.14
CA LEU A 223 -3.51 -8.57 -1.70
C LEU A 223 -2.83 -8.09 -3.00
N PHE A 224 -1.51 -8.00 -3.03
CA PHE A 224 -0.80 -7.57 -4.25
C PHE A 224 -0.81 -8.61 -5.37
N SER A 225 -0.94 -9.91 -5.05
CA SER A 225 -1.25 -10.94 -6.05
C SER A 225 -2.59 -10.67 -6.72
N TYR A 226 -3.62 -10.27 -5.94
CA TYR A 226 -4.89 -9.80 -6.47
C TYR A 226 -4.72 -8.51 -7.28
N ILE A 227 -4.10 -7.47 -6.72
CA ILE A 227 -3.94 -6.16 -7.38
C ILE A 227 -3.23 -6.32 -8.74
N GLY A 228 -2.13 -7.09 -8.80
CA GLY A 228 -1.35 -7.25 -10.02
C GLY A 228 -2.08 -8.05 -11.12
N SER A 229 -2.87 -9.05 -10.75
CA SER A 229 -3.52 -9.95 -11.72
C SER A 229 -4.97 -9.57 -12.04
N SER A 230 -5.67 -8.87 -11.13
CA SER A 230 -7.13 -8.65 -11.24
C SER A 230 -7.56 -7.90 -12.49
N SER A 231 -6.74 -6.96 -12.97
CA SER A 231 -7.05 -6.21 -14.20
C SER A 231 -7.09 -7.13 -15.41
N PHE A 232 -6.12 -8.04 -15.53
CA PHE A 232 -6.07 -9.04 -16.61
C PHE A 232 -7.18 -10.08 -16.48
N VAL A 233 -7.40 -10.61 -15.29
CA VAL A 233 -8.45 -11.60 -15.02
C VAL A 233 -9.83 -11.03 -15.36
N ILE A 234 -10.16 -9.84 -14.85
CA ILE A 234 -11.50 -9.27 -15.03
C ILE A 234 -11.71 -8.78 -16.45
N GLN A 235 -10.70 -8.13 -17.06
CA GLN A 235 -10.84 -7.55 -18.40
C GLN A 235 -10.53 -8.56 -19.52
N SER A 236 -9.47 -9.36 -19.40
CA SER A 236 -9.05 -10.25 -20.50
C SER A 236 -9.68 -11.65 -20.39
N GLU A 237 -9.73 -12.28 -19.19
CA GLU A 237 -10.30 -13.62 -19.02
C GLU A 237 -11.83 -13.57 -18.98
N TYR A 238 -12.41 -12.59 -18.23
CA TYR A 238 -13.86 -12.45 -18.09
C TYR A 238 -14.50 -11.47 -19.08
N ALA A 239 -13.70 -10.88 -19.99
CA ALA A 239 -14.14 -9.98 -21.05
C ALA A 239 -14.96 -8.77 -20.55
N MET A 240 -14.68 -8.29 -19.33
CA MET A 240 -15.34 -7.12 -18.76
C MET A 240 -14.62 -5.82 -19.18
N SER A 241 -15.37 -4.71 -19.21
CA SER A 241 -14.77 -3.40 -19.52
C SER A 241 -13.87 -2.89 -18.38
N ALA A 242 -12.98 -1.96 -18.72
CA ALA A 242 -12.14 -1.27 -17.73
C ALA A 242 -12.95 -0.56 -16.64
N MET A 243 -14.13 -0.02 -16.97
CA MET A 243 -15.04 0.57 -16.00
C MET A 243 -15.64 -0.47 -15.07
N GLN A 244 -16.07 -1.65 -15.59
CA GLN A 244 -16.59 -2.75 -14.76
C GLN A 244 -15.49 -3.28 -13.81
N PHE A 245 -14.26 -3.45 -14.31
CA PHE A 245 -13.11 -3.77 -13.47
C PHE A 245 -12.95 -2.75 -12.34
N SER A 246 -12.96 -1.45 -12.68
CA SER A 246 -12.75 -0.37 -11.71
C SER A 246 -13.82 -0.34 -10.62
N LEU A 247 -15.09 -0.60 -10.98
CA LEU A 247 -16.18 -0.66 -10.02
C LEU A 247 -16.06 -1.89 -9.10
N LEU A 248 -15.71 -3.06 -9.63
CA LEU A 248 -15.46 -4.28 -8.84
C LEU A 248 -14.25 -4.09 -7.90
N PHE A 249 -13.18 -3.45 -8.39
CA PHE A 249 -12.02 -3.14 -7.57
C PHE A 249 -12.38 -2.16 -6.44
N GLY A 250 -13.14 -1.12 -6.75
CA GLY A 250 -13.67 -0.18 -5.77
C GLY A 250 -14.57 -0.85 -4.72
N LEU A 251 -15.42 -1.79 -5.14
CA LEU A 251 -16.25 -2.59 -4.24
C LEU A 251 -15.39 -3.43 -3.28
N ASN A 252 -14.33 -4.07 -3.77
CA ASN A 252 -13.36 -4.78 -2.93
C ASN A 252 -12.66 -3.83 -1.95
N GLY A 253 -12.36 -2.60 -2.37
CA GLY A 253 -11.83 -1.55 -1.50
C GLY A 253 -12.79 -1.19 -0.35
N ILE A 254 -14.09 -1.10 -0.62
CA ILE A 254 -15.12 -0.93 0.41
C ILE A 254 -15.13 -2.12 1.38
N GLY A 255 -15.00 -3.35 0.87
CA GLY A 255 -14.87 -4.56 1.68
C GLY A 255 -13.68 -4.50 2.64
N LEU A 256 -12.53 -4.00 2.20
CA LEU A 256 -11.34 -3.76 3.05
C LEU A 256 -11.66 -2.80 4.21
N ILE A 257 -12.34 -1.69 3.93
CA ILE A 257 -12.74 -0.70 4.96
C ILE A 257 -13.69 -1.33 5.98
N ILE A 258 -14.72 -2.03 5.51
CA ILE A 258 -15.72 -2.68 6.36
C ILE A 258 -15.05 -3.72 7.27
N ALA A 259 -14.18 -4.58 6.73
CA ALA A 259 -13.47 -5.60 7.51
C ALA A 259 -12.57 -4.96 8.58
N ALA A 260 -11.80 -3.91 8.24
CA ALA A 260 -10.99 -3.18 9.22
C ALA A 260 -11.84 -2.64 10.38
N LEU A 261 -13.01 -2.05 10.09
CA LEU A 261 -13.93 -1.52 11.10
C LEU A 261 -14.53 -2.64 11.98
N ILE A 262 -14.91 -3.77 11.37
CA ILE A 262 -15.44 -4.93 12.10
C ILE A 262 -14.38 -5.47 13.05
N PHE A 263 -13.16 -5.73 12.57
CA PHE A 263 -12.08 -6.26 13.40
C PHE A 263 -11.67 -5.28 14.51
N SER A 264 -11.64 -3.99 14.23
CA SER A 264 -11.39 -2.95 15.23
C SER A 264 -12.46 -2.93 16.34
N ARG A 265 -13.74 -3.16 16.01
CA ARG A 265 -14.82 -3.30 17.00
C ARG A 265 -14.73 -4.59 17.78
N LEU A 266 -14.44 -5.71 17.11
CA LEU A 266 -14.29 -7.02 17.74
C LEU A 266 -13.08 -7.07 18.67
N ALA A 267 -12.01 -6.31 18.42
CA ALA A 267 -10.84 -6.18 19.29
C ALA A 267 -11.15 -5.64 20.70
N ARG A 268 -12.34 -5.04 20.88
CA ARG A 268 -12.83 -4.64 22.22
C ARG A 268 -13.43 -5.79 23.02
N ARG A 269 -13.76 -6.91 22.37
CA ARG A 269 -14.47 -8.05 23.00
C ARG A 269 -13.62 -9.33 23.02
N PHE A 270 -12.73 -9.48 22.06
CA PHE A 270 -11.92 -10.69 21.87
C PHE A 270 -10.44 -10.38 21.97
N SER A 271 -9.65 -11.35 22.41
CA SER A 271 -8.19 -11.20 22.42
C SER A 271 -7.63 -11.08 20.99
N ALA A 272 -6.54 -10.34 20.85
CA ALA A 272 -5.88 -10.17 19.54
C ALA A 272 -5.49 -11.51 18.90
N GLU A 273 -5.02 -12.49 19.70
CA GLU A 273 -4.70 -13.82 19.19
C GLU A 273 -5.92 -14.59 18.68
N ALA A 274 -7.06 -14.51 19.36
CA ALA A 274 -8.30 -15.15 18.91
C ALA A 274 -8.80 -14.53 17.60
N LEU A 275 -8.75 -13.19 17.50
CA LEU A 275 -9.12 -12.48 16.28
C LEU A 275 -8.19 -12.79 15.12
N LEU A 276 -6.88 -12.84 15.34
CA LEU A 276 -5.92 -13.18 14.31
C LEU A 276 -6.14 -14.60 13.79
N ARG A 277 -6.27 -15.59 14.70
CA ARG A 277 -6.51 -16.98 14.30
C ARG A 277 -7.84 -17.16 13.58
N GLY A 278 -8.93 -16.62 14.13
CA GLY A 278 -10.26 -16.69 13.50
C GLY A 278 -10.27 -16.00 12.15
N GLY A 279 -9.71 -14.81 12.06
CA GLY A 279 -9.60 -14.06 10.81
C GLY A 279 -8.76 -14.78 9.75
N GLN A 280 -7.60 -15.33 10.13
CA GLN A 280 -6.74 -16.09 9.21
C GLN A 280 -7.40 -17.38 8.72
N LEU A 281 -8.11 -18.11 9.60
CA LEU A 281 -8.89 -19.28 9.20
C LEU A 281 -9.98 -18.90 8.19
N LEU A 282 -10.74 -17.83 8.46
CA LEU A 282 -11.75 -17.33 7.53
C LEU A 282 -11.12 -16.88 6.19
N ALA A 283 -9.97 -16.19 6.22
CA ALA A 283 -9.28 -15.77 5.00
C ALA A 283 -8.85 -16.96 4.15
N VAL A 284 -8.27 -18.00 4.76
CA VAL A 284 -7.89 -19.25 4.04
C VAL A 284 -9.13 -19.96 3.52
N THR A 285 -10.22 -20.01 4.29
CA THR A 285 -11.48 -20.63 3.85
C THR A 285 -12.07 -19.91 2.64
N PHE A 286 -12.18 -18.57 2.68
CA PHE A 286 -12.67 -17.79 1.54
C PHE A 286 -11.74 -17.90 0.33
N ALA A 287 -10.43 -17.90 0.52
CA ALA A 287 -9.47 -18.09 -0.56
C ALA A 287 -9.62 -19.49 -1.21
N ALA A 288 -9.81 -20.54 -0.40
CA ALA A 288 -10.06 -21.89 -0.90
C ALA A 288 -11.40 -22.00 -1.66
N ILE A 289 -12.46 -21.34 -1.18
CA ILE A 289 -13.76 -21.26 -1.86
C ILE A 289 -13.61 -20.52 -3.20
N THR A 290 -12.88 -19.40 -3.22
CA THR A 290 -12.59 -18.63 -4.45
C THR A 290 -11.84 -19.50 -5.45
N LEU A 291 -10.81 -20.22 -4.98
CA LEU A 291 -10.03 -21.15 -5.81
C LEU A 291 -10.89 -22.28 -6.38
N LEU A 292 -11.79 -22.86 -5.56
CA LEU A 292 -12.74 -23.88 -5.99
C LEU A 292 -13.67 -23.36 -7.10
N PHE A 293 -14.24 -22.18 -6.93
CA PHE A 293 -15.12 -21.58 -7.94
C PHE A 293 -14.38 -21.16 -9.21
N ALA A 294 -13.11 -20.79 -9.10
CA ALA A 294 -12.24 -20.54 -10.26
C ALA A 294 -11.94 -21.86 -11.01
N TRP A 295 -11.75 -22.97 -10.29
CA TRP A 295 -11.53 -24.29 -10.89
C TRP A 295 -12.81 -24.86 -11.56
N LEU A 296 -13.99 -24.60 -10.98
CA LEU A 296 -15.29 -25.03 -11.51
C LEU A 296 -15.85 -24.12 -12.63
N PRO A 297 -15.10 -23.27 -13.27
CA PRO A 297 -15.36 -22.06 -14.06
C PRO A 297 -16.71 -21.36 -13.76
N LEU A 298 -16.88 -20.94 -12.51
CA LEU A 298 -18.05 -20.22 -12.03
C LEU A 298 -17.68 -18.74 -11.74
N PRO A 299 -17.55 -17.88 -12.77
CA PRO A 299 -16.93 -16.55 -12.64
C PRO A 299 -17.64 -15.65 -11.62
N THR A 300 -18.96 -15.61 -11.60
CA THR A 300 -19.72 -14.79 -10.65
C THR A 300 -19.46 -15.21 -9.20
N LEU A 301 -19.47 -16.51 -8.92
CA LEU A 301 -19.20 -17.00 -7.56
C LEU A 301 -17.74 -16.83 -7.17
N ALA A 302 -16.82 -16.94 -8.12
CA ALA A 302 -15.41 -16.64 -7.89
C ALA A 302 -15.18 -15.16 -7.54
N LEU A 303 -15.86 -14.21 -8.19
CA LEU A 303 -15.81 -12.79 -7.87
C LEU A 303 -16.41 -12.49 -6.48
N VAL A 304 -17.51 -13.14 -6.10
CA VAL A 304 -18.09 -13.03 -4.75
C VAL A 304 -17.12 -13.58 -3.70
N GLY A 305 -16.54 -14.76 -3.94
CA GLY A 305 -15.53 -15.34 -3.05
C GLY A 305 -14.30 -14.41 -2.92
N LEU A 306 -13.88 -13.82 -4.03
CA LEU A 306 -12.76 -12.85 -4.07
C LEU A 306 -13.03 -11.63 -3.20
N PHE A 307 -14.24 -11.09 -3.21
CA PHE A 307 -14.63 -9.97 -2.34
C PHE A 307 -14.37 -10.29 -0.86
N PHE A 308 -14.82 -11.45 -0.38
CA PHE A 308 -14.60 -11.85 1.01
C PHE A 308 -13.12 -12.15 1.29
N THR A 309 -12.43 -12.79 0.36
CA THR A 309 -11.00 -13.12 0.47
C THR A 309 -10.16 -11.85 0.62
N VAL A 310 -10.37 -10.86 -0.25
CA VAL A 310 -9.66 -9.57 -0.21
C VAL A 310 -10.01 -8.80 1.07
N SER A 311 -11.28 -8.76 1.45
CA SER A 311 -11.75 -8.03 2.63
C SER A 311 -11.06 -8.49 3.91
N MET A 312 -10.86 -9.80 4.12
CA MET A 312 -10.23 -10.35 5.33
C MET A 312 -8.82 -9.83 5.58
N MET A 313 -8.08 -9.50 4.52
CA MET A 313 -6.73 -8.96 4.62
C MET A 313 -6.65 -7.73 5.52
N SER A 314 -7.54 -6.76 5.34
CA SER A 314 -7.49 -5.50 6.08
C SER A 314 -7.80 -5.68 7.57
N GLY A 315 -8.77 -6.52 7.90
CA GLY A 315 -9.10 -6.84 9.29
C GLY A 315 -7.92 -7.49 10.03
N ILE A 316 -7.30 -8.49 9.42
CA ILE A 316 -6.14 -9.19 9.99
C ILE A 316 -4.95 -8.24 10.12
N SER A 317 -4.66 -7.45 9.08
CA SER A 317 -3.55 -6.48 9.08
C SER A 317 -3.73 -5.40 10.15
N THR A 318 -4.95 -4.96 10.43
CA THR A 318 -5.24 -3.99 11.49
C THR A 318 -4.83 -4.53 12.85
N VAL A 319 -5.20 -5.76 13.17
CA VAL A 319 -4.86 -6.39 14.47
C VAL A 319 -3.38 -6.74 14.52
N ALA A 320 -2.81 -7.33 13.48
CA ALA A 320 -1.39 -7.69 13.42
C ALA A 320 -0.49 -6.46 13.52
N GLY A 321 -0.83 -5.36 12.84
CA GLY A 321 -0.10 -4.11 12.92
C GLY A 321 -0.09 -3.49 14.32
N ALA A 322 -1.24 -3.48 15.00
CA ALA A 322 -1.34 -3.01 16.37
C ALA A 322 -0.49 -3.87 17.33
N GLU A 323 -0.56 -5.20 17.21
CA GLU A 323 0.24 -6.11 18.06
C GLU A 323 1.75 -6.04 17.76
N ALA A 324 2.13 -5.80 16.49
CA ALA A 324 3.52 -5.55 16.16
C ALA A 324 4.05 -4.29 16.88
N MET A 325 3.31 -3.20 16.82
CA MET A 325 3.70 -1.95 17.49
C MET A 325 3.67 -2.06 19.02
N ASN A 326 2.74 -2.83 19.60
CA ASN A 326 2.71 -3.10 21.04
C ASN A 326 3.91 -3.94 21.52
N ALA A 327 4.57 -4.67 20.63
CA ALA A 327 5.75 -5.47 20.96
C ALA A 327 7.07 -4.66 21.01
N ILE A 328 7.03 -3.37 20.68
CA ILE A 328 8.20 -2.50 20.50
C ILE A 328 8.12 -1.30 21.43
N ASN A 329 9.27 -0.86 21.95
CA ASN A 329 9.38 0.35 22.74
C ASN A 329 9.06 1.61 21.92
N ALA A 330 8.49 2.63 22.58
CA ALA A 330 8.13 3.89 21.90
C ALA A 330 9.30 4.57 21.15
N ARG A 331 10.53 4.42 21.66
CA ARG A 331 11.76 4.96 21.01
C ARG A 331 12.07 4.30 19.67
N GLN A 332 11.73 3.03 19.48
CA GLN A 332 11.99 2.26 18.26
C GLN A 332 10.81 2.28 17.28
N SER A 333 9.70 2.96 17.61
CA SER A 333 8.46 2.94 16.83
C SER A 333 8.64 3.44 15.38
N GLY A 334 9.53 4.39 15.14
CA GLY A 334 9.84 4.88 13.80
C GLY A 334 10.51 3.82 12.93
N THR A 335 11.57 3.19 13.45
CA THR A 335 12.28 2.09 12.76
C THR A 335 11.35 0.89 12.54
N ALA A 336 10.53 0.54 13.54
CA ALA A 336 9.56 -0.55 13.46
C ALA A 336 8.51 -0.29 12.36
N SER A 337 7.94 0.92 12.31
CA SER A 337 6.98 1.30 11.26
C SER A 337 7.59 1.27 9.86
N ALA A 338 8.83 1.75 9.70
CA ALA A 338 9.54 1.71 8.42
C ALA A 338 9.78 0.27 7.98
N LEU A 339 10.24 -0.60 8.90
CA LEU A 339 10.47 -2.02 8.61
C LEU A 339 9.18 -2.75 8.22
N MET A 340 8.07 -2.51 8.97
CA MET A 340 6.75 -3.04 8.61
C MET A 340 6.34 -2.64 7.20
N GLY A 341 6.38 -1.36 6.88
CA GLY A 341 6.00 -0.86 5.56
C GLY A 341 6.88 -1.43 4.44
N THR A 342 8.18 -1.51 4.67
CA THR A 342 9.13 -2.10 3.71
C THR A 342 8.82 -3.57 3.45
N LEU A 343 8.62 -4.38 4.51
CA LEU A 343 8.29 -5.80 4.36
C LEU A 343 6.97 -5.99 3.60
N MET A 344 5.95 -5.19 3.88
CA MET A 344 4.66 -5.25 3.18
C MET A 344 4.82 -5.00 1.68
N PHE A 345 5.56 -3.97 1.28
CA PHE A 345 5.75 -3.64 -0.13
C PHE A 345 6.70 -4.59 -0.85
N VAL A 346 7.76 -5.06 -0.20
CA VAL A 346 8.70 -6.04 -0.78
C VAL A 346 8.00 -7.38 -1.03
N PHE A 347 7.29 -7.92 -0.03
CA PHE A 347 6.54 -9.17 -0.20
C PHE A 347 5.43 -9.03 -1.24
N GLY A 348 4.71 -7.90 -1.24
CA GLY A 348 3.70 -7.60 -2.24
C GLY A 348 4.30 -7.47 -3.64
N GLY A 349 5.39 -6.74 -3.78
CA GLY A 349 6.09 -6.56 -5.05
C GLY A 349 6.64 -7.86 -5.64
N ILE A 350 7.06 -8.80 -4.81
CA ILE A 350 7.49 -10.13 -5.26
C ILE A 350 6.28 -11.01 -5.64
N ALA A 351 5.22 -10.97 -4.86
CA ALA A 351 4.07 -11.84 -5.04
C ALA A 351 3.24 -11.50 -6.30
N ALA A 352 3.14 -10.22 -6.65
CA ALA A 352 2.35 -9.77 -7.79
C ALA A 352 2.76 -10.43 -9.12
N PRO A 353 4.03 -10.37 -9.58
CA PRO A 353 4.44 -10.99 -10.83
C PRO A 353 4.45 -12.52 -10.76
N LEU A 354 4.71 -13.10 -9.56
CA LEU A 354 4.66 -14.55 -9.38
C LEU A 354 3.25 -15.11 -9.60
N ALA A 355 2.21 -14.37 -9.22
CA ALA A 355 0.83 -14.75 -9.44
C ALA A 355 0.45 -14.77 -10.94
N GLY A 356 1.12 -13.99 -11.79
CA GLY A 356 0.91 -13.90 -13.24
C GLY A 356 1.80 -14.81 -14.09
N LEU A 357 2.69 -15.60 -13.49
CA LEU A 357 3.59 -16.48 -14.25
C LEU A 357 2.83 -17.49 -15.13
N GLY A 358 3.14 -17.47 -16.43
CA GLY A 358 2.52 -18.37 -17.41
C GLY A 358 1.06 -18.01 -17.76
N GLY A 359 0.67 -16.75 -17.59
CA GLY A 359 -0.65 -16.19 -17.94
C GLY A 359 -1.51 -15.88 -16.72
N GLU A 360 -2.21 -14.78 -16.79
CA GLU A 360 -3.04 -14.25 -15.72
C GLU A 360 -4.44 -14.86 -15.77
N THR A 361 -4.71 -15.79 -14.88
CA THR A 361 -6.03 -16.42 -14.75
C THR A 361 -6.56 -16.32 -13.32
N MET A 362 -7.88 -16.34 -13.17
CA MET A 362 -8.54 -16.36 -11.86
C MET A 362 -8.02 -17.51 -10.98
N LEU A 363 -7.77 -18.65 -11.59
CA LEU A 363 -7.26 -19.85 -10.90
C LEU A 363 -5.87 -19.58 -10.29
N LYS A 364 -4.93 -19.05 -11.07
CA LYS A 364 -3.56 -18.78 -10.61
C LYS A 364 -3.52 -17.65 -9.56
N MET A 365 -4.28 -16.59 -9.79
CA MET A 365 -4.42 -15.50 -8.84
C MET A 365 -4.96 -16.00 -7.49
N SER A 366 -6.04 -16.78 -7.50
CA SER A 366 -6.65 -17.35 -6.29
C SER A 366 -5.72 -18.34 -5.60
N PHE A 367 -4.95 -19.13 -6.35
CA PHE A 367 -3.95 -20.04 -5.82
C PHE A 367 -2.82 -19.29 -5.11
N ALA A 368 -2.27 -18.23 -5.72
CA ALA A 368 -1.24 -17.40 -5.11
C ALA A 368 -1.73 -16.73 -3.82
N MET A 369 -2.96 -16.19 -3.83
CA MET A 369 -3.59 -15.63 -2.62
C MET A 369 -3.74 -16.68 -1.52
N SER A 370 -4.19 -17.88 -1.88
CA SER A 370 -4.39 -19.00 -0.94
C SER A 370 -3.07 -19.41 -0.29
N LEU A 371 -1.98 -19.51 -1.05
CA LEU A 371 -0.65 -19.83 -0.53
C LEU A 371 -0.16 -18.74 0.44
N CYS A 372 -0.32 -17.47 0.09
CA CYS A 372 0.08 -16.36 0.95
C CYS A 372 -0.71 -16.37 2.28
N TYR A 373 -2.02 -16.56 2.23
CA TYR A 373 -2.85 -16.56 3.43
C TYR A 373 -2.63 -17.81 4.28
N LEU A 374 -2.35 -18.96 3.67
CA LEU A 374 -1.94 -20.17 4.38
C LEU A 374 -0.59 -19.96 5.09
N ALA A 375 0.38 -19.34 4.43
CA ALA A 375 1.67 -18.99 5.05
C ALA A 375 1.47 -18.06 6.26
N ALA A 376 0.62 -17.04 6.14
CA ALA A 376 0.26 -16.15 7.25
C ALA A 376 -0.37 -16.93 8.41
N LEU A 377 -1.29 -17.88 8.13
CA LEU A 377 -1.91 -18.74 9.14
C LEU A 377 -0.87 -19.63 9.85
N LEU A 378 0.01 -20.30 9.10
CA LEU A 378 1.06 -21.17 9.69
C LEU A 378 2.01 -20.39 10.61
N ILE A 379 2.34 -19.13 10.25
CA ILE A 379 3.12 -18.23 11.12
C ILE A 379 2.30 -17.86 12.37
N GLY A 380 1.00 -17.61 12.20
CA GLY A 380 0.07 -17.30 13.28
C GLY A 380 -0.14 -18.42 14.28
N LEU A 381 -0.04 -19.68 13.86
CA LEU A 381 -0.18 -20.85 14.73
C LEU A 381 1.06 -21.11 15.62
N LYS A 382 2.24 -20.67 15.19
CA LYS A 382 3.46 -20.81 15.99
C LYS A 382 3.36 -19.93 17.25
N LYS A 383 3.20 -20.54 18.43
CA LYS A 383 3.26 -19.80 19.70
C LYS A 383 4.65 -19.18 19.86
N PRO A 384 4.76 -17.88 20.23
CA PRO A 384 6.05 -17.32 20.63
C PRO A 384 6.55 -18.14 21.83
N ARG A 385 7.78 -18.66 21.73
CA ARG A 385 8.44 -19.23 22.93
C ARG A 385 8.59 -18.09 23.93
N PRO A 386 8.22 -18.31 25.21
CA PRO A 386 8.48 -17.30 26.24
C PRO A 386 9.97 -16.96 26.20
N ILE A 387 10.27 -15.69 26.35
CA ILE A 387 11.64 -15.21 26.51
C ILE A 387 12.08 -15.73 27.87
N ALA A 388 13.05 -16.65 27.91
CA ALA A 388 13.70 -17.13 29.11
C ALA A 388 14.55 -16.03 29.72
#